data_f96fbfccdacea6d0bbaf7762c86998ae
#
_entry.id   f96fbfccdacea6d0bbaf7762c86998ae
#
_cell.length_a   1.000
_cell.length_b   1.000
_cell.length_c   1.000
_cell.angle_alpha   90.00
_cell.angle_beta   90.00
_cell.angle_gamma   90.00
#
_symmetry.space_group_name_H-M   'P 1'
#
loop_
_entity.id
_entity.type
_entity.pdbx_description
1 polymer ?
#
loop_
_entity_poly.entity_id
_entity_poly.type
_entity_poly.pdbx_seq_one_letter_code
_entity_poly.pdbx_strand_id
1 'polypeptide(L)'
;MAKDVITKDMTVAEAVKVNPDIMDILAKENIDFCCGGKHPLKEAVEAKGKDIDSFVTMLNQVEPVKESTRADAFKMSKAELVDYIIRHFHRPQLEQLDQIEMGLAKLLNVHYAHHHKELFDVYKRFMSIKADLVPHFAQEEQDDFPRFLNGEAVDFSELVAEHEAVGEKLEALHEVTNNYQVPADGCNTYHYIFKLMGEFERSLHEHIFYENSILFLMK
;
A
#
# COMPACT_ATOMS: atom_id res chain seq x y z
N MET A 1 18.05 10.14 -25.04
CA MET A 1 16.93 9.17 -25.11
C MET A 1 15.66 9.94 -24.83
N ALA A 2 14.58 9.76 -25.59
CA ALA A 2 13.30 10.39 -25.28
C ALA A 2 12.88 9.89 -23.89
N LYS A 3 12.44 10.80 -22.99
CA LYS A 3 11.87 10.45 -21.69
C LYS A 3 10.57 9.70 -22.00
N ASP A 4 10.39 8.50 -21.49
CA ASP A 4 9.10 7.82 -21.60
C ASP A 4 8.05 8.72 -20.94
N VAL A 5 6.92 8.88 -21.61
CA VAL A 5 5.85 9.82 -21.23
C VAL A 5 4.62 9.02 -20.86
N ILE A 6 4.04 9.31 -19.70
CA ILE A 6 2.77 8.71 -19.27
C ILE A 6 1.66 9.18 -20.21
N THR A 7 0.86 8.25 -20.70
CA THR A 7 -0.30 8.52 -21.56
C THR A 7 -1.58 7.98 -20.92
N LYS A 8 -2.72 8.52 -21.33
CA LYS A 8 -4.04 8.10 -20.80
C LYS A 8 -4.47 6.68 -21.21
N ASP A 9 -3.82 6.12 -22.22
CA ASP A 9 -4.11 4.78 -22.73
C ASP A 9 -3.35 3.67 -21.98
N MET A 10 -2.44 4.04 -21.07
CA MET A 10 -1.72 3.12 -20.20
C MET A 10 -2.63 2.58 -19.09
N THR A 11 -2.26 1.40 -18.59
CA THR A 11 -2.77 0.94 -17.28
C THR A 11 -2.11 1.74 -16.15
N VAL A 12 -2.68 1.68 -14.95
CA VAL A 12 -2.11 2.32 -13.77
C VAL A 12 -0.69 1.78 -13.50
N ALA A 13 -0.48 0.46 -13.59
CA ALA A 13 0.83 -0.16 -13.40
C ALA A 13 1.85 0.25 -14.46
N GLU A 14 1.45 0.39 -15.73
CA GLU A 14 2.33 0.90 -16.78
C GLU A 14 2.76 2.34 -16.53
N ALA A 15 1.85 3.20 -16.06
CA ALA A 15 2.17 4.58 -15.69
C ALA A 15 3.17 4.63 -14.52
N VAL A 16 2.97 3.79 -13.49
CA VAL A 16 3.92 3.66 -12.36
C VAL A 16 5.28 3.14 -12.84
N LYS A 17 5.31 2.21 -13.80
CA LYS A 17 6.57 1.73 -14.39
C LYS A 17 7.35 2.83 -15.12
N VAL A 18 6.68 3.79 -15.75
CA VAL A 18 7.33 4.95 -16.39
C VAL A 18 7.97 5.86 -15.33
N ASN A 19 7.26 6.13 -14.24
CA ASN A 19 7.76 6.93 -13.13
C ASN A 19 7.18 6.42 -11.81
N PRO A 20 7.94 5.62 -11.02
CA PRO A 20 7.45 5.08 -9.75
C PRO A 20 7.09 6.14 -8.69
N ASP A 21 7.64 7.33 -8.78
CA ASP A 21 7.38 8.40 -7.80
C ASP A 21 5.97 9.02 -7.94
N ILE A 22 5.21 8.63 -8.98
CA ILE A 22 3.78 9.00 -9.09
C ILE A 22 2.90 8.25 -8.09
N MET A 23 3.37 7.14 -7.48
CA MET A 23 2.60 6.39 -6.48
C MET A 23 2.08 7.29 -5.36
N ASP A 24 2.89 8.27 -4.93
CA ASP A 24 2.48 9.21 -3.87
C ASP A 24 1.30 10.11 -4.31
N ILE A 25 1.23 10.44 -5.59
CA ILE A 25 0.09 11.19 -6.16
C ILE A 25 -1.13 10.29 -6.28
N LEU A 26 -0.94 9.07 -6.81
CA LEU A 26 -2.05 8.11 -6.95
C LEU A 26 -2.68 7.81 -5.59
N ALA A 27 -1.86 7.56 -4.56
CA ALA A 27 -2.33 7.36 -3.19
C ALA A 27 -3.10 8.58 -2.65
N LYS A 28 -2.55 9.79 -2.79
CA LYS A 28 -3.19 11.04 -2.35
C LYS A 28 -4.55 11.27 -3.02
N GLU A 29 -4.67 10.87 -4.27
CA GLU A 29 -5.90 11.03 -5.07
C GLU A 29 -6.84 9.82 -4.98
N ASN A 30 -6.56 8.88 -4.07
CA ASN A 30 -7.30 7.63 -3.86
C ASN A 30 -7.48 6.81 -5.14
N ILE A 31 -6.46 6.76 -5.99
CA ILE A 31 -6.41 5.92 -7.19
C ILE A 31 -5.67 4.64 -6.82
N ASP A 32 -6.38 3.51 -6.89
CA ASP A 32 -5.82 2.20 -6.58
C ASP A 32 -4.77 1.80 -7.63
N PHE A 33 -3.51 1.77 -7.21
CA PHE A 33 -2.39 1.30 -8.01
C PHE A 33 -1.89 -0.08 -7.58
N CYS A 34 -2.27 -0.55 -6.41
CA CYS A 34 -1.79 -1.82 -5.84
C CYS A 34 -2.57 -3.03 -6.36
N CYS A 35 -3.88 -3.08 -6.17
CA CYS A 35 -4.75 -4.15 -6.68
C CYS A 35 -5.33 -3.79 -8.05
N GLY A 36 -5.63 -2.51 -8.26
CA GLY A 36 -6.15 -1.94 -9.50
C GLY A 36 -5.12 -1.68 -10.59
N GLY A 37 -3.87 -2.09 -10.44
CA GLY A 37 -2.80 -1.78 -11.40
C GLY A 37 -3.07 -2.17 -12.85
N LYS A 38 -3.90 -3.17 -13.09
CA LYS A 38 -4.33 -3.63 -14.43
C LYS A 38 -5.40 -2.75 -15.08
N HIS A 39 -6.07 -1.90 -14.30
CA HIS A 39 -7.12 -1.03 -14.83
C HIS A 39 -6.56 0.07 -15.73
N PRO A 40 -7.28 0.49 -16.79
CA PRO A 40 -6.90 1.66 -17.58
C PRO A 40 -6.80 2.90 -16.69
N LEU A 41 -5.71 3.66 -16.82
CA LEU A 41 -5.48 4.89 -16.06
C LEU A 41 -6.63 5.88 -16.22
N LYS A 42 -7.16 5.98 -17.45
CA LYS A 42 -8.30 6.83 -17.75
C LYS A 42 -9.52 6.49 -16.89
N GLU A 43 -9.91 5.22 -16.82
CA GLU A 43 -11.08 4.78 -16.06
C GLU A 43 -10.89 5.01 -14.56
N ALA A 44 -9.71 4.71 -14.03
CA ALA A 44 -9.38 4.91 -12.62
C ALA A 44 -9.46 6.39 -12.21
N VAL A 45 -8.98 7.30 -13.07
CA VAL A 45 -9.01 8.76 -12.84
C VAL A 45 -10.42 9.33 -12.97
N GLU A 46 -11.15 8.97 -14.03
CA GLU A 46 -12.51 9.44 -14.28
C GLU A 46 -13.49 8.94 -13.20
N ALA A 47 -13.30 7.73 -12.65
CA ALA A 47 -14.09 7.21 -11.54
C ALA A 47 -13.97 8.07 -10.26
N LYS A 48 -12.86 8.81 -10.10
CA LYS A 48 -12.67 9.79 -9.02
C LYS A 48 -13.13 11.21 -9.40
N GLY A 49 -13.85 11.37 -10.52
CA GLY A 49 -14.38 12.66 -10.99
C GLY A 49 -13.32 13.64 -11.50
N LYS A 50 -12.16 13.15 -11.90
CA LYS A 50 -11.03 13.97 -12.35
C LYS A 50 -10.93 13.97 -13.89
N ASP A 51 -10.41 15.08 -14.43
CA ASP A 51 -10.10 15.20 -15.85
C ASP A 51 -8.78 14.47 -16.17
N ILE A 52 -8.85 13.49 -17.07
CA ILE A 52 -7.69 12.63 -17.39
C ILE A 52 -6.55 13.41 -18.07
N ASP A 53 -6.81 14.35 -18.93
CA ASP A 53 -5.76 15.07 -19.66
C ASP A 53 -4.99 16.00 -18.72
N SER A 54 -5.67 16.67 -17.79
CA SER A 54 -5.06 17.45 -16.71
C SER A 54 -4.28 16.55 -15.75
N PHE A 55 -4.82 15.39 -15.41
CA PHE A 55 -4.18 14.44 -14.49
C PHE A 55 -2.89 13.87 -15.09
N VAL A 56 -2.90 13.42 -16.31
CA VAL A 56 -1.70 12.94 -17.04
C VAL A 56 -0.66 14.04 -17.16
N THR A 57 -1.09 15.29 -17.41
CA THR A 57 -0.16 16.43 -17.43
C THR A 57 0.54 16.61 -16.08
N MET A 58 -0.20 16.51 -14.97
CA MET A 58 0.35 16.56 -13.61
C MET A 58 1.33 15.41 -13.34
N LEU A 59 0.98 14.17 -13.71
CA LEU A 59 1.86 13.01 -13.52
C LEU A 59 3.19 13.18 -14.28
N ASN A 60 3.15 13.70 -15.50
CA ASN A 60 4.36 13.94 -16.29
C ASN A 60 5.24 15.09 -15.78
N GLN A 61 4.75 15.93 -14.87
CA GLN A 61 5.52 16.98 -14.20
C GLN A 61 6.28 16.46 -12.96
N VAL A 62 6.00 15.24 -12.51
CA VAL A 62 6.73 14.63 -11.40
C VAL A 62 8.16 14.35 -11.82
N GLU A 63 9.12 15.03 -11.20
CA GLU A 63 10.53 14.72 -11.43
C GLU A 63 10.95 13.48 -10.64
N PRO A 64 11.53 12.46 -11.30
CA PRO A 64 12.01 11.28 -10.60
C PRO A 64 13.03 11.64 -9.51
N VAL A 65 12.89 11.07 -8.34
CA VAL A 65 13.83 11.25 -7.23
C VAL A 65 15.12 10.49 -7.59
N LYS A 66 16.26 11.20 -7.64
CA LYS A 66 17.54 10.65 -8.10
C LYS A 66 18.07 9.47 -7.28
N GLU A 67 17.67 9.36 -6.04
CA GLU A 67 18.07 8.31 -5.09
C GLU A 67 16.89 7.38 -4.73
N SER A 68 15.83 7.39 -5.54
CA SER A 68 14.68 6.52 -5.32
C SER A 68 15.05 5.06 -5.61
N THR A 69 14.89 4.20 -4.61
CA THR A 69 15.04 2.75 -4.78
C THR A 69 13.88 2.14 -5.57
N ARG A 70 12.76 2.85 -5.69
CA ARG A 70 11.56 2.43 -6.44
C ARG A 70 11.88 2.08 -7.90
N ALA A 71 12.67 2.91 -8.57
CA ALA A 71 13.04 2.69 -9.97
C ALA A 71 13.93 1.46 -10.17
N ASP A 72 14.70 1.09 -9.17
CA ASP A 72 15.61 -0.06 -9.26
C ASP A 72 14.87 -1.38 -9.08
N ALA A 73 13.76 -1.41 -8.35
CA ALA A 73 12.94 -2.61 -8.16
C ALA A 73 12.45 -3.24 -9.48
N PHE A 74 12.19 -2.41 -10.51
CA PHE A 74 11.81 -2.90 -11.85
C PHE A 74 12.94 -3.60 -12.61
N LYS A 75 14.19 -3.52 -12.13
CA LYS A 75 15.38 -4.13 -12.74
C LYS A 75 15.90 -5.32 -11.94
N MET A 76 15.32 -5.58 -10.77
CA MET A 76 15.74 -6.66 -9.89
C MET A 76 15.41 -8.03 -10.48
N SER A 77 16.26 -9.01 -10.22
CA SER A 77 15.92 -10.41 -10.41
C SER A 77 14.85 -10.85 -9.39
N LYS A 78 14.22 -12.02 -9.60
CA LYS A 78 13.26 -12.59 -8.64
C LYS A 78 13.81 -12.61 -7.20
N ALA A 79 15.03 -13.12 -7.05
CA ALA A 79 15.65 -13.26 -5.72
C ALA A 79 15.95 -11.90 -5.07
N GLU A 80 16.42 -10.93 -5.85
CA GLU A 80 16.65 -9.57 -5.35
C GLU A 80 15.34 -8.89 -4.96
N LEU A 81 14.27 -9.07 -5.75
CA LEU A 81 12.99 -8.44 -5.46
C LEU A 81 12.31 -9.07 -4.24
N VAL A 82 12.37 -10.39 -4.08
CA VAL A 82 11.89 -11.10 -2.87
C VAL A 82 12.65 -10.61 -1.63
N ASP A 83 13.98 -10.54 -1.68
CA ASP A 83 14.79 -10.02 -0.56
C ASP A 83 14.46 -8.55 -0.26
N TYR A 84 14.22 -7.74 -1.30
CA TYR A 84 13.79 -6.35 -1.16
C TYR A 84 12.43 -6.25 -0.47
N ILE A 85 11.43 -7.02 -0.90
CA ILE A 85 10.09 -7.03 -0.32
C ILE A 85 10.16 -7.41 1.17
N ILE A 86 10.85 -8.49 1.50
CA ILE A 86 10.98 -8.94 2.90
C ILE A 86 11.63 -7.87 3.79
N ARG A 87 12.71 -7.26 3.33
CA ARG A 87 13.48 -6.30 4.14
C ARG A 87 12.85 -4.92 4.23
N HIS A 88 12.22 -4.44 3.15
CA HIS A 88 11.73 -3.07 3.07
C HIS A 88 10.24 -2.96 3.41
N PHE A 89 9.49 -4.08 3.32
CA PHE A 89 8.07 -4.10 3.62
C PHE A 89 7.72 -5.04 4.76
N HIS A 90 7.92 -6.37 4.65
CA HIS A 90 7.45 -7.29 5.68
C HIS A 90 8.00 -6.95 7.08
N ARG A 91 9.33 -6.79 7.20
CA ARG A 91 9.96 -6.51 8.50
C ARG A 91 9.48 -5.20 9.13
N PRO A 92 9.56 -4.04 8.44
CA PRO A 92 9.05 -2.79 8.99
C PRO A 92 7.55 -2.80 9.24
N GLN A 93 6.76 -3.45 8.38
CA GLN A 93 5.31 -3.51 8.54
C GLN A 93 4.90 -4.36 9.75
N LEU A 94 5.57 -5.49 10.02
CA LEU A 94 5.34 -6.25 11.25
C LEU A 94 5.63 -5.43 12.50
N GLU A 95 6.72 -4.65 12.51
CA GLU A 95 7.03 -3.74 13.61
C GLU A 95 5.99 -2.63 13.75
N GLN A 96 5.51 -2.07 12.64
CA GLN A 96 4.45 -1.05 12.64
C GLN A 96 3.12 -1.61 13.14
N LEU A 97 2.74 -2.84 12.73
CA LEU A 97 1.54 -3.51 13.22
C LEU A 97 1.54 -3.64 14.75
N ASP A 98 2.67 -4.02 15.35
CA ASP A 98 2.80 -4.12 16.80
C ASP A 98 2.73 -2.75 17.49
N GLN A 99 3.42 -1.74 16.94
CA GLN A 99 3.42 -0.39 17.49
C GLN A 99 2.03 0.26 17.43
N ILE A 100 1.30 0.08 16.33
CA ILE A 100 -0.06 0.62 16.17
C ILE A 100 -1.01 -0.07 17.14
N GLU A 101 -0.97 -1.40 17.27
CA GLU A 101 -1.80 -2.14 18.25
C GLU A 101 -1.60 -1.62 19.67
N MET A 102 -0.34 -1.54 20.12
CA MET A 102 0.00 -1.02 21.45
C MET A 102 -0.46 0.42 21.65
N GLY A 103 -0.31 1.24 20.60
CA GLY A 103 -0.73 2.63 20.61
C GLY A 103 -2.24 2.79 20.69
N LEU A 104 -2.99 2.06 19.88
CA LEU A 104 -4.46 2.07 19.87
C LEU A 104 -5.02 1.57 21.22
N ALA A 105 -4.44 0.51 21.80
CA ALA A 105 -4.82 0.04 23.14
C ALA A 105 -4.59 1.12 24.21
N LYS A 106 -3.48 1.86 24.13
CA LYS A 106 -3.22 3.00 25.01
C LYS A 106 -4.22 4.13 24.82
N LEU A 107 -4.54 4.48 23.56
CA LEU A 107 -5.51 5.53 23.25
C LEU A 107 -6.90 5.17 23.78
N LEU A 108 -7.35 3.92 23.65
CA LEU A 108 -8.60 3.42 24.21
C LEU A 108 -8.68 3.65 25.72
N ASN A 109 -7.59 3.38 26.45
CA ASN A 109 -7.56 3.58 27.90
C ASN A 109 -7.58 5.07 28.29
N VAL A 110 -6.81 5.91 27.60
CA VAL A 110 -6.65 7.33 27.95
C VAL A 110 -7.84 8.17 27.54
N HIS A 111 -8.41 7.90 26.35
CA HIS A 111 -9.52 8.68 25.77
C HIS A 111 -10.88 7.98 25.90
N TYR A 112 -11.01 6.97 26.75
CA TYR A 112 -12.23 6.16 26.89
C TYR A 112 -13.47 7.02 27.17
N ALA A 113 -13.36 8.03 28.02
CA ALA A 113 -14.48 8.87 28.42
C ALA A 113 -15.11 9.66 27.24
N HIS A 114 -14.33 10.00 26.23
CA HIS A 114 -14.76 10.90 25.14
C HIS A 114 -14.80 10.22 23.77
N HIS A 115 -13.88 9.30 23.48
CA HIS A 115 -13.67 8.72 22.15
C HIS A 115 -13.73 7.19 22.09
N HIS A 116 -14.27 6.51 23.14
CA HIS A 116 -14.22 5.05 23.21
C HIS A 116 -14.92 4.33 22.04
N LYS A 117 -16.01 4.89 21.51
CA LYS A 117 -16.76 4.25 20.42
C LYS A 117 -15.97 4.25 19.13
N GLU A 118 -15.45 5.40 18.76
CA GLU A 118 -14.64 5.59 17.56
C GLU A 118 -13.33 4.80 17.65
N LEU A 119 -12.60 4.95 18.75
CA LEU A 119 -11.35 4.23 18.97
C LEU A 119 -11.53 2.72 19.06
N PHE A 120 -12.64 2.24 19.59
CA PHE A 120 -12.94 0.81 19.63
C PHE A 120 -13.25 0.25 18.25
N ASP A 121 -13.92 1.02 17.38
CA ASP A 121 -14.14 0.61 15.98
C ASP A 121 -12.82 0.61 15.20
N VAL A 122 -12.02 1.66 15.31
CA VAL A 122 -10.67 1.73 14.72
C VAL A 122 -9.81 0.56 15.19
N TYR A 123 -9.76 0.27 16.49
CA TYR A 123 -8.99 -0.85 17.04
C TYR A 123 -9.42 -2.18 16.43
N LYS A 124 -10.74 -2.49 16.38
CA LYS A 124 -11.22 -3.75 15.81
C LYS A 124 -10.87 -3.92 14.34
N ARG A 125 -11.03 -2.85 13.54
CA ARG A 125 -10.71 -2.86 12.12
C ARG A 125 -9.23 -3.09 11.91
N PHE A 126 -8.39 -2.37 12.66
CA PHE A 126 -6.95 -2.54 12.58
C PHE A 126 -6.51 -3.94 13.00
N MET A 127 -7.08 -4.50 14.07
CA MET A 127 -6.77 -5.88 14.51
C MET A 127 -7.21 -6.93 13.48
N SER A 128 -8.28 -6.67 12.71
CA SER A 128 -8.67 -7.54 11.60
C SER A 128 -7.64 -7.52 10.47
N ILE A 129 -7.08 -6.35 10.14
CA ILE A 129 -5.99 -6.22 9.15
C ILE A 129 -4.75 -6.96 9.64
N LYS A 130 -4.34 -6.76 10.89
CA LYS A 130 -3.19 -7.45 11.48
C LYS A 130 -3.36 -8.96 11.48
N ALA A 131 -4.57 -9.45 11.79
CA ALA A 131 -4.87 -10.88 11.84
C ALA A 131 -4.76 -11.56 10.46
N ASP A 132 -4.99 -10.82 9.38
CA ASP A 132 -4.79 -11.34 8.02
C ASP A 132 -3.31 -11.25 7.61
N LEU A 133 -2.66 -10.09 7.82
CA LEU A 133 -1.32 -9.84 7.29
C LEU A 133 -0.22 -10.67 7.94
N VAL A 134 -0.31 -10.95 9.25
CA VAL A 134 0.74 -11.72 9.94
C VAL A 134 0.88 -13.15 9.39
N PRO A 135 -0.21 -13.94 9.22
CA PRO A 135 -0.10 -15.25 8.58
C PRO A 135 0.21 -15.15 7.09
N HIS A 136 -0.28 -14.12 6.36
CA HIS A 136 0.00 -13.88 4.96
C HIS A 136 1.51 -13.74 4.70
N PHE A 137 2.19 -12.82 5.39
CA PHE A 137 3.65 -12.67 5.26
C PHE A 137 4.41 -13.95 5.62
N ALA A 138 3.93 -14.68 6.64
CA ALA A 138 4.55 -15.94 7.02
C ALA A 138 4.41 -17.01 5.93
N GLN A 139 3.26 -17.10 5.26
CA GLN A 139 3.02 -18.02 4.15
C GLN A 139 3.94 -17.67 2.97
N GLU A 140 4.01 -16.42 2.58
CA GLU A 140 4.89 -15.98 1.49
C GLU A 140 6.36 -16.30 1.77
N GLU A 141 6.86 -15.94 2.96
CA GLU A 141 8.26 -16.15 3.33
C GLU A 141 8.62 -17.64 3.50
N GLN A 142 7.70 -18.50 3.94
CA GLN A 142 8.00 -19.88 4.28
C GLN A 142 7.60 -20.88 3.20
N ASP A 143 6.66 -20.56 2.32
CA ASP A 143 6.16 -21.47 1.29
C ASP A 143 6.25 -20.87 -0.13
N ASP A 144 5.52 -19.79 -0.42
CA ASP A 144 5.31 -19.33 -1.79
C ASP A 144 6.57 -18.78 -2.43
N PHE A 145 7.31 -17.90 -1.76
CA PHE A 145 8.54 -17.32 -2.30
C PHE A 145 9.65 -18.37 -2.47
N PRO A 146 9.92 -19.27 -1.51
CA PRO A 146 10.88 -20.33 -1.70
C PRO A 146 10.56 -21.23 -2.90
N ARG A 147 9.32 -21.65 -3.08
CA ARG A 147 8.88 -22.47 -4.22
C ARG A 147 9.05 -21.73 -5.54
N PHE A 148 8.64 -20.45 -5.58
CA PHE A 148 8.78 -19.60 -6.74
C PHE A 148 10.26 -19.39 -7.15
N LEU A 149 11.15 -19.19 -6.18
CA LEU A 149 12.59 -19.05 -6.41
C LEU A 149 13.24 -20.37 -6.88
N ASN A 150 12.70 -21.51 -6.45
CA ASN A 150 13.14 -22.84 -6.93
C ASN A 150 12.62 -23.17 -8.34
N GLY A 151 11.84 -22.29 -8.97
CA GLY A 151 11.32 -22.47 -10.32
C GLY A 151 10.06 -23.34 -10.39
N GLU A 152 9.38 -23.56 -9.26
CA GLU A 152 8.08 -24.21 -9.23
C GLU A 152 7.01 -23.28 -9.80
N ALA A 153 5.98 -23.87 -10.41
CA ALA A 153 4.79 -23.10 -10.79
C ALA A 153 3.95 -22.82 -9.53
N VAL A 154 3.97 -21.57 -9.08
CA VAL A 154 3.14 -21.10 -7.96
C VAL A 154 1.92 -20.37 -8.52
N ASP A 155 0.74 -20.72 -8.03
CA ASP A 155 -0.50 -19.98 -8.33
C ASP A 155 -0.71 -18.91 -7.25
N PHE A 156 -0.48 -17.67 -7.60
CA PHE A 156 -0.64 -16.52 -6.71
C PHE A 156 -2.07 -15.97 -6.61
N SER A 157 -3.06 -16.64 -7.19
CA SER A 157 -4.44 -16.14 -7.22
C SER A 157 -5.05 -15.96 -5.83
N GLU A 158 -4.71 -16.81 -4.88
CA GLU A 158 -5.15 -16.71 -3.48
C GLU A 158 -4.53 -15.49 -2.80
N LEU A 159 -3.22 -15.27 -2.94
CA LEU A 159 -2.54 -14.08 -2.39
C LEU A 159 -3.10 -12.78 -2.99
N VAL A 160 -3.36 -12.75 -4.30
CA VAL A 160 -4.00 -11.59 -4.94
C VAL A 160 -5.38 -11.31 -4.35
N ALA A 161 -6.19 -12.35 -4.09
CA ALA A 161 -7.51 -12.18 -3.45
C ALA A 161 -7.39 -11.68 -2.01
N GLU A 162 -6.38 -12.13 -1.26
CA GLU A 162 -6.08 -11.63 0.09
C GLU A 162 -5.65 -10.16 0.06
N HIS A 163 -4.86 -9.73 -0.93
CA HIS A 163 -4.49 -8.33 -1.15
C HIS A 163 -5.72 -7.45 -1.40
N GLU A 164 -6.66 -7.90 -2.25
CA GLU A 164 -7.91 -7.19 -2.49
C GLU A 164 -8.73 -7.04 -1.20
N ALA A 165 -8.87 -8.13 -0.43
CA ALA A 165 -9.60 -8.12 0.84
C ALA A 165 -8.97 -7.19 1.90
N VAL A 166 -7.66 -7.15 1.97
CA VAL A 166 -6.93 -6.21 2.86
C VAL A 166 -7.09 -4.77 2.37
N GLY A 167 -7.08 -4.53 1.06
CA GLY A 167 -7.35 -3.22 0.46
C GLY A 167 -8.72 -2.66 0.88
N GLU A 168 -9.78 -3.48 0.82
CA GLU A 168 -11.12 -3.09 1.28
C GLU A 168 -11.14 -2.74 2.78
N LYS A 169 -10.40 -3.49 3.62
CA LYS A 169 -10.30 -3.22 5.06
C LYS A 169 -9.54 -1.92 5.34
N LEU A 170 -8.50 -1.62 4.56
CA LEU A 170 -7.77 -0.35 4.66
C LEU A 170 -8.66 0.83 4.28
N GLU A 171 -9.42 0.73 3.19
CA GLU A 171 -10.38 1.78 2.79
C GLU A 171 -11.40 2.04 3.90
N ALA A 172 -11.97 0.98 4.48
CA ALA A 172 -12.91 1.11 5.60
C ALA A 172 -12.26 1.70 6.87
N LEU A 173 -10.97 1.45 7.11
CA LEU A 173 -10.21 2.07 8.20
C LEU A 173 -9.92 3.54 7.91
N HIS A 174 -9.56 3.87 6.69
CA HIS A 174 -9.34 5.23 6.20
C HIS A 174 -10.60 6.10 6.35
N GLU A 175 -11.77 5.56 5.96
CA GLU A 175 -13.06 6.23 6.10
C GLU A 175 -13.44 6.50 7.57
N VAL A 176 -13.37 5.47 8.44
CA VAL A 176 -13.78 5.62 9.85
C VAL A 176 -12.86 6.57 10.62
N THR A 177 -11.63 6.74 10.19
CA THR A 177 -10.65 7.69 10.76
C THR A 177 -10.70 9.07 10.09
N ASN A 178 -11.56 9.26 9.10
CA ASN A 178 -11.61 10.48 8.29
C ASN A 178 -10.22 10.89 7.79
N ASN A 179 -9.55 10.02 7.03
CA ASN A 179 -8.16 10.19 6.57
C ASN A 179 -7.14 10.31 7.71
N TYR A 180 -7.28 9.50 8.75
CA TYR A 180 -6.42 9.55 9.95
C TYR A 180 -6.40 10.93 10.62
N GLN A 181 -7.52 11.64 10.57
CA GLN A 181 -7.67 12.93 11.20
C GLN A 181 -7.76 12.77 12.73
N VAL A 182 -6.91 13.51 13.44
CA VAL A 182 -6.89 13.51 14.90
C VAL A 182 -7.94 14.52 15.42
N PRO A 183 -8.79 14.16 16.40
CA PRO A 183 -9.70 15.08 17.02
C PRO A 183 -8.97 16.23 17.72
N ALA A 184 -9.68 17.38 17.91
CA ALA A 184 -9.08 18.62 18.42
C ALA A 184 -8.49 18.47 19.83
N ASP A 185 -8.98 17.52 20.63
CA ASP A 185 -8.49 17.18 21.97
C ASP A 185 -7.52 15.97 21.99
N GLY A 186 -7.05 15.57 20.79
CA GLY A 186 -6.11 14.45 20.63
C GLY A 186 -4.73 14.77 21.22
N CYS A 187 -4.21 13.83 22.01
CA CYS A 187 -2.88 13.94 22.60
C CYS A 187 -1.76 13.61 21.60
N ASN A 188 -0.50 13.85 21.96
CA ASN A 188 0.66 13.53 21.11
C ASN A 188 0.71 12.05 20.69
N THR A 189 0.29 11.12 21.55
CA THR A 189 0.19 9.70 21.18
C THR A 189 -0.85 9.49 20.08
N TYR A 190 -1.98 10.22 20.13
CA TYR A 190 -3.01 10.15 19.10
C TYR A 190 -2.46 10.58 17.75
N HIS A 191 -1.80 11.75 17.70
CA HIS A 191 -1.13 12.24 16.48
C HIS A 191 -0.11 11.24 15.93
N TYR A 192 0.73 10.68 16.80
CA TYR A 192 1.75 9.72 16.40
C TYR A 192 1.15 8.45 15.79
N ILE A 193 0.16 7.85 16.48
CA ILE A 193 -0.43 6.57 16.02
C ILE A 193 -1.23 6.75 14.73
N PHE A 194 -2.01 7.81 14.59
CA PHE A 194 -2.78 8.07 13.37
C PHE A 194 -1.87 8.39 12.18
N LYS A 195 -0.78 9.12 12.41
CA LYS A 195 0.26 9.31 11.40
C LYS A 195 0.89 7.98 10.99
N LEU A 196 1.24 7.13 11.96
CA LEU A 196 1.86 5.82 11.70
C LEU A 196 0.92 4.89 10.92
N MET A 197 -0.40 4.93 11.20
CA MET A 197 -1.40 4.18 10.43
C MET A 197 -1.44 4.63 8.97
N GLY A 198 -1.41 5.92 8.69
CA GLY A 198 -1.36 6.43 7.32
C GLY A 198 -0.03 6.13 6.59
N GLU A 199 1.09 6.07 7.31
CA GLU A 199 2.38 5.64 6.76
C GLU A 199 2.38 4.14 6.46
N PHE A 200 1.79 3.34 7.34
CA PHE A 200 1.60 1.90 7.17
C PHE A 200 0.73 1.59 5.94
N GLU A 201 -0.42 2.24 5.79
CA GLU A 201 -1.31 2.07 4.63
C GLU A 201 -0.57 2.35 3.32
N ARG A 202 0.14 3.48 3.23
CA ARG A 202 0.93 3.80 2.02
C ARG A 202 2.01 2.77 1.72
N SER A 203 2.73 2.34 2.75
CA SER A 203 3.76 1.30 2.63
C SER A 203 3.16 -0.02 2.17
N LEU A 204 1.99 -0.40 2.66
CA LEU A 204 1.32 -1.64 2.29
C LEU A 204 0.79 -1.59 0.84
N HIS A 205 0.25 -0.46 0.39
CA HIS A 205 -0.12 -0.30 -1.02
C HIS A 205 1.08 -0.42 -1.96
N GLU A 206 2.23 0.17 -1.59
CA GLU A 206 3.46 0.05 -2.37
C GLU A 206 3.97 -1.40 -2.38
N HIS A 207 3.94 -2.09 -1.23
CA HIS A 207 4.28 -3.50 -1.09
C HIS A 207 3.45 -4.38 -2.04
N ILE A 208 2.13 -4.32 -1.92
CA ILE A 208 1.19 -5.09 -2.76
C ILE A 208 1.42 -4.78 -4.25
N PHE A 209 1.74 -3.53 -4.61
CA PHE A 209 2.08 -3.20 -5.98
C PHE A 209 3.30 -3.97 -6.49
N TYR A 210 4.39 -4.06 -5.70
CA TYR A 210 5.58 -4.79 -6.12
C TYR A 210 5.31 -6.28 -6.32
N GLU A 211 4.44 -6.87 -5.53
CA GLU A 211 4.04 -8.26 -5.70
C GLU A 211 3.11 -8.45 -6.90
N ASN A 212 1.97 -7.80 -6.91
CA ASN A 212 0.94 -7.98 -7.93
C ASN A 212 1.38 -7.55 -9.33
N SER A 213 2.16 -6.46 -9.44
CA SER A 213 2.48 -5.81 -10.70
C SER A 213 3.89 -6.11 -11.21
N ILE A 214 4.77 -6.70 -10.37
CA ILE A 214 6.12 -7.04 -10.76
C ILE A 214 6.44 -8.50 -10.44
N LEU A 215 6.51 -8.89 -9.16
CA LEU A 215 7.02 -10.20 -8.74
C LEU A 215 6.20 -11.36 -9.30
N PHE A 216 4.88 -11.34 -9.15
CA PHE A 216 3.98 -12.41 -9.58
C PHE A 216 3.85 -12.52 -11.11
N LEU A 217 4.34 -11.52 -11.85
CA LEU A 217 4.39 -11.54 -13.32
C LEU A 217 5.74 -12.03 -13.88
N MET A 218 6.75 -12.24 -13.04
CA MET A 218 8.05 -12.76 -13.46
C MET A 218 7.95 -14.25 -13.80
N LYS A 219 8.60 -14.64 -14.92
CA LYS A 219 8.63 -16.04 -15.40
C LYS A 219 9.80 -16.80 -14.81
#